data_7de64daebf1ff50408b317092e41182a
#
_entry.id   7de64daebf1ff50408b317092e41182a
#
_cell.length_a   1.000
_cell.length_b   1.000
_cell.length_c   1.000
_cell.angle_alpha   90.00
_cell.angle_beta   90.00
_cell.angle_gamma   90.00
#
_symmetry.space_group_name_H-M   'P 1'
#
loop_
_entity.id
_entity.type
_entity.pdbx_description
1 polymer ?
#
loop_
_entity_poly.entity_id
_entity_poly.type
_entity_poly.pdbx_seq_one_letter_code
_entity_poly.pdbx_strand_id
1 'polypeptide(L)'
;GNVLSVKVMTVEPAPRVLTVPAPEALLLHHAYGTNGIILEVELALAPVHQWIERLDVFDDFADALNYANACVRSPGLVKRQVALLATPIADYFSHLNDRYRAGQHAVISLIAEESEGLCASLLPRHHGSNAIRQASEEARTRNGSLMEYCWNHTTLHALKVDNTLTYLQTAFDPLRYPQQILQMEQHFAGEVMSHIE
;
A
#
# COMPACT_ATOMS: atom_id res chain seq x y z
N GLY A 1 6.11 -7.54 13.69
CA GLY A 1 7.04 -6.74 12.92
C GLY A 1 8.13 -7.55 12.27
N ASN A 2 8.80 -6.93 11.30
CA ASN A 2 9.87 -7.58 10.53
C ASN A 2 11.25 -7.40 11.19
N VAL A 3 11.36 -6.50 12.18
CA VAL A 3 12.60 -6.26 12.93
C VAL A 3 12.66 -7.22 14.10
N LEU A 4 13.73 -8.00 14.17
CA LEU A 4 13.98 -8.96 15.24
C LEU A 4 14.83 -8.32 16.37
N SER A 5 15.84 -7.55 16.00
CA SER A 5 16.64 -6.78 16.93
C SER A 5 17.28 -5.57 16.26
N VAL A 6 17.71 -4.62 17.08
CA VAL A 6 18.41 -3.41 16.65
C VAL A 6 19.66 -3.23 17.52
N LYS A 7 20.81 -3.01 16.89
CA LYS A 7 22.01 -2.56 17.57
C LYS A 7 22.04 -1.03 17.54
N VAL A 8 22.06 -0.40 18.69
CA VAL A 8 21.91 1.04 18.84
C VAL A 8 23.02 1.63 19.68
N MET A 9 23.48 2.81 19.30
CA MET A 9 24.35 3.65 20.13
C MET A 9 23.49 4.68 20.87
N THR A 10 23.63 4.74 22.18
CA THR A 10 22.89 5.69 23.02
C THR A 10 23.35 7.13 22.78
N VAL A 11 22.46 8.11 23.04
CA VAL A 11 22.73 9.56 22.87
C VAL A 11 23.05 10.27 24.19
N GLU A 12 23.67 9.55 25.13
CA GLU A 12 24.15 10.06 26.40
C GLU A 12 25.61 10.56 26.33
N PRO A 13 26.12 11.34 27.31
CA PRO A 13 27.47 11.88 27.26
C PRO A 13 28.59 10.84 27.15
N ALA A 14 28.36 9.61 27.62
CA ALA A 14 29.24 8.47 27.45
C ALA A 14 28.49 7.38 26.64
N PRO A 15 28.49 7.46 25.30
CA PRO A 15 27.68 6.58 24.48
C PRO A 15 28.02 5.09 24.69
N ARG A 16 26.98 4.26 24.76
CA ARG A 16 27.08 2.81 24.85
C ARG A 16 26.43 2.17 23.63
N VAL A 17 26.92 1.01 23.24
CA VAL A 17 26.31 0.20 22.20
C VAL A 17 25.50 -0.91 22.87
N LEU A 18 24.20 -0.95 22.54
CA LEU A 18 23.24 -1.91 23.09
C LEU A 18 22.60 -2.71 21.94
N THR A 19 22.26 -3.95 22.22
CA THR A 19 21.37 -4.73 21.34
C THR A 19 19.98 -4.77 21.98
N VAL A 20 18.98 -4.26 21.27
CA VAL A 20 17.61 -4.14 21.74
C VAL A 20 16.74 -5.07 20.90
N PRO A 21 16.14 -6.11 21.51
CA PRO A 21 15.27 -7.04 20.79
C PRO A 21 13.89 -6.41 20.53
N ALA A 22 13.11 -7.01 19.62
CA ALA A 22 11.68 -6.72 19.53
C ALA A 22 10.96 -7.30 20.77
N PRO A 23 9.90 -6.63 21.34
CA PRO A 23 9.24 -5.42 20.83
C PRO A 23 9.88 -4.08 21.27
N GLU A 24 10.86 -4.10 22.17
CA GLU A 24 11.47 -2.87 22.72
C GLU A 24 12.12 -2.00 21.64
N ALA A 25 12.59 -2.62 20.55
CA ALA A 25 13.12 -1.93 19.37
C ALA A 25 12.12 -0.95 18.73
N LEU A 26 10.82 -1.09 19.01
CA LEU A 26 9.79 -0.15 18.51
C LEU A 26 10.02 1.28 19.05
N LEU A 27 10.65 1.45 20.21
CA LEU A 27 10.98 2.76 20.76
C LEU A 27 12.02 3.53 19.93
N LEU A 28 12.73 2.84 19.03
CA LEU A 28 13.75 3.42 18.16
C LEU A 28 13.19 3.77 16.77
N HIS A 29 12.02 3.23 16.42
CA HIS A 29 11.39 3.46 15.14
C HIS A 29 10.78 4.88 15.09
N HIS A 30 10.95 5.58 13.96
CA HIS A 30 10.46 6.95 13.76
C HIS A 30 10.91 7.97 14.83
N ALA A 31 11.96 7.66 15.59
CA ALA A 31 12.47 8.51 16.64
C ALA A 31 13.47 9.58 16.14
N TYR A 32 13.77 9.60 14.84
CA TYR A 32 14.68 10.57 14.20
C TYR A 32 16.06 10.70 14.89
N GLY A 33 16.55 9.61 15.47
CA GLY A 33 17.81 9.57 16.20
C GLY A 33 17.76 10.11 17.64
N THR A 34 16.59 10.55 18.12
CA THR A 34 16.46 11.11 19.48
C THR A 34 16.60 10.07 20.60
N ASN A 35 16.22 8.82 20.30
CA ASN A 35 16.27 7.70 21.26
C ASN A 35 17.54 6.83 21.07
N GLY A 36 18.39 7.15 20.12
CA GLY A 36 19.59 6.43 19.79
C GLY A 36 19.91 6.44 18.30
N ILE A 37 21.14 6.11 17.97
CA ILE A 37 21.60 5.98 16.56
C ILE A 37 21.65 4.51 16.21
N ILE A 38 20.82 4.09 15.26
CA ILE A 38 20.78 2.69 14.78
C ILE A 38 22.06 2.39 14.01
N LEU A 39 22.76 1.34 14.41
CA LEU A 39 24.00 0.87 13.79
C LEU A 39 23.76 -0.36 12.92
N GLU A 40 22.95 -1.31 13.40
CA GLU A 40 22.63 -2.55 12.71
C GLU A 40 21.17 -2.91 12.96
N VAL A 41 20.55 -3.58 12.01
CA VAL A 41 19.17 -4.10 12.13
C VAL A 41 19.18 -5.57 11.72
N GLU A 42 18.59 -6.41 12.55
CA GLU A 42 18.32 -7.81 12.26
C GLU A 42 16.89 -7.94 11.77
N LEU A 43 16.71 -8.47 10.56
CA LEU A 43 15.42 -8.64 9.91
C LEU A 43 15.11 -10.12 9.67
N ALA A 44 13.86 -10.51 9.82
CA ALA A 44 13.38 -11.79 9.33
C ALA A 44 13.45 -11.82 7.79
N LEU A 45 13.94 -12.91 7.24
CA LEU A 45 13.93 -13.14 5.80
C LEU A 45 12.59 -13.77 5.37
N ALA A 46 12.11 -13.36 4.22
CA ALA A 46 10.98 -13.98 3.56
C ALA A 46 11.44 -14.78 2.32
N PRO A 47 10.66 -15.76 1.86
CA PRO A 47 10.93 -16.43 0.59
C PRO A 47 11.02 -15.43 -0.56
N VAL A 48 11.87 -15.72 -1.54
CA VAL A 48 11.97 -14.93 -2.77
C VAL A 48 10.83 -15.36 -3.70
N HIS A 49 10.10 -14.37 -4.21
CA HIS A 49 9.06 -14.56 -5.22
C HIS A 49 9.33 -13.67 -6.43
N GLN A 50 8.94 -14.13 -7.61
CA GLN A 50 8.77 -13.25 -8.75
C GLN A 50 7.49 -12.45 -8.53
N TRP A 51 7.59 -11.13 -8.60
CA TRP A 51 6.47 -10.24 -8.28
C TRP A 51 5.83 -9.67 -9.53
N ILE A 52 4.50 -9.71 -9.58
CA ILE A 52 3.66 -9.10 -10.60
C ILE A 52 2.97 -7.89 -10.00
N GLU A 53 3.08 -6.77 -10.67
CA GLU A 53 2.32 -5.56 -10.39
C GLU A 53 1.06 -5.56 -11.26
N ARG A 54 -0.07 -5.27 -10.62
CA ARG A 54 -1.37 -5.18 -11.29
C ARG A 54 -2.04 -3.86 -10.91
N LEU A 55 -2.72 -3.27 -11.90
CA LEU A 55 -3.71 -2.22 -11.69
C LEU A 55 -5.02 -2.75 -12.22
N ASP A 56 -5.96 -3.00 -11.32
CA ASP A 56 -7.30 -3.47 -11.60
C ASP A 56 -8.29 -2.30 -11.35
N VAL A 57 -9.26 -2.10 -12.23
CA VAL A 57 -10.15 -0.93 -12.22
C VAL A 57 -11.61 -1.33 -12.10
N PHE A 58 -12.41 -0.44 -11.49
CA PHE A 58 -13.80 -0.68 -11.13
C PHE A 58 -14.64 0.60 -11.33
N ASP A 59 -15.88 0.43 -11.74
CA ASP A 59 -16.84 1.54 -11.86
C ASP A 59 -17.56 1.84 -10.53
N ASP A 60 -17.59 0.87 -9.62
CA ASP A 60 -18.24 0.98 -8.30
C ASP A 60 -17.22 0.82 -7.17
N PHE A 61 -17.31 1.70 -6.16
CA PHE A 61 -16.40 1.69 -5.02
C PHE A 61 -16.54 0.43 -4.14
N ALA A 62 -17.78 -0.04 -3.95
CA ALA A 62 -18.02 -1.24 -3.14
C ALA A 62 -17.46 -2.48 -3.80
N ASP A 63 -17.52 -2.58 -5.13
CA ASP A 63 -16.90 -3.65 -5.90
C ASP A 63 -15.37 -3.63 -5.75
N ALA A 64 -14.74 -2.46 -5.86
CA ALA A 64 -13.31 -2.28 -5.65
C ALA A 64 -12.88 -2.67 -4.22
N LEU A 65 -13.64 -2.21 -3.21
CA LEU A 65 -13.38 -2.54 -1.80
C LEU A 65 -13.55 -4.04 -1.53
N ASN A 66 -14.60 -4.66 -2.05
CA ASN A 66 -14.84 -6.09 -1.90
C ASN A 66 -13.76 -6.93 -2.56
N TYR A 67 -13.29 -6.52 -3.75
CA TYR A 67 -12.17 -7.16 -4.43
C TYR A 67 -10.87 -7.04 -3.62
N ALA A 68 -10.52 -5.83 -3.19
CA ALA A 68 -9.32 -5.61 -2.38
C ALA A 68 -9.37 -6.44 -1.09
N ASN A 69 -10.52 -6.46 -0.40
CA ASN A 69 -10.73 -7.28 0.78
C ASN A 69 -10.62 -8.79 0.49
N ALA A 70 -11.17 -9.27 -0.63
CA ALA A 70 -11.05 -10.67 -1.05
C ALA A 70 -9.58 -11.04 -1.31
N CYS A 71 -8.80 -10.17 -1.94
CA CYS A 71 -7.36 -10.35 -2.14
C CYS A 71 -6.61 -10.41 -0.79
N VAL A 72 -6.89 -9.47 0.11
CA VAL A 72 -6.21 -9.41 1.42
C VAL A 72 -6.53 -10.64 2.25
N ARG A 73 -7.78 -11.09 2.28
CA ARG A 73 -8.24 -12.24 3.09
C ARG A 73 -7.96 -13.61 2.47
N SER A 74 -7.57 -13.68 1.21
CA SER A 74 -7.24 -14.96 0.56
C SER A 74 -5.92 -15.52 1.09
N PRO A 75 -5.92 -16.64 1.81
CA PRO A 75 -4.70 -17.24 2.37
C PRO A 75 -3.78 -17.83 1.30
N GLY A 76 -4.34 -18.23 0.15
CA GLY A 76 -3.58 -18.75 -0.99
C GLY A 76 -2.98 -17.68 -1.89
N LEU A 77 -3.28 -16.40 -1.64
CA LEU A 77 -2.69 -15.29 -2.40
C LEU A 77 -1.45 -14.77 -1.69
N VAL A 78 -0.28 -15.09 -2.22
CA VAL A 78 0.98 -14.51 -1.76
C VAL A 78 1.05 -13.08 -2.29
N LYS A 79 0.96 -12.12 -1.41
CA LYS A 79 0.88 -10.68 -1.72
C LYS A 79 1.81 -9.88 -0.84
N ARG A 80 2.33 -8.80 -1.38
CA ARG A 80 3.17 -7.83 -0.67
C ARG A 80 2.44 -6.52 -0.46
N GLN A 81 1.56 -6.15 -1.41
CA GLN A 81 0.80 -4.91 -1.38
C GLN A 81 -0.57 -5.10 -2.00
N VAL A 82 -1.58 -4.47 -1.42
CA VAL A 82 -2.90 -4.22 -2.01
C VAL A 82 -3.31 -2.83 -1.57
N ALA A 83 -3.45 -1.91 -2.52
CA ALA A 83 -3.84 -0.53 -2.27
C ALA A 83 -5.09 -0.20 -3.07
N LEU A 84 -6.15 0.25 -2.42
CA LEU A 84 -7.38 0.76 -3.04
C LEU A 84 -7.33 2.29 -3.11
N LEU A 85 -7.56 2.81 -4.28
CA LEU A 85 -7.59 4.23 -4.61
C LEU A 85 -9.00 4.60 -5.09
N ALA A 86 -9.74 5.35 -4.29
CA ALA A 86 -11.03 5.87 -4.71
C ALA A 86 -10.85 6.93 -5.81
N THR A 87 -11.80 7.02 -6.75
CA THR A 87 -11.81 8.13 -7.70
C THR A 87 -11.95 9.46 -6.93
N PRO A 88 -11.29 10.55 -7.34
CA PRO A 88 -10.45 10.72 -8.52
C PRO A 88 -8.94 10.49 -8.27
N ILE A 89 -8.52 9.83 -7.19
CA ILE A 89 -7.08 9.72 -6.85
C ILE A 89 -6.26 9.18 -8.01
N ALA A 90 -6.71 8.11 -8.66
CA ALA A 90 -6.00 7.52 -9.78
C ALA A 90 -5.86 8.48 -10.97
N ASP A 91 -6.82 9.39 -11.17
CA ASP A 91 -6.80 10.38 -12.27
C ASP A 91 -5.67 11.41 -12.11
N TYR A 92 -5.09 11.54 -10.92
CA TYR A 92 -3.91 12.37 -10.68
C TYR A 92 -2.59 11.74 -11.17
N PHE A 93 -2.62 10.49 -11.60
CA PHE A 93 -1.44 9.77 -12.08
C PHE A 93 -1.27 9.93 -13.59
N SER A 94 -0.80 11.10 -14.02
CA SER A 94 -0.72 11.50 -15.42
C SER A 94 -0.08 10.47 -16.36
N HIS A 95 0.87 9.67 -15.87
CA HIS A 95 1.53 8.62 -16.65
C HIS A 95 0.67 7.35 -16.86
N LEU A 96 -0.48 7.26 -16.20
CA LEU A 96 -1.39 6.12 -16.27
C LEU A 96 -2.73 6.45 -16.95
N ASN A 97 -3.00 7.75 -17.26
CA ASN A 97 -4.31 8.24 -17.70
C ASN A 97 -4.83 7.63 -19.02
N ASP A 98 -3.94 7.10 -19.87
CA ASP A 98 -4.30 6.41 -21.11
C ASP A 98 -4.54 4.90 -20.93
N ARG A 99 -4.35 4.39 -19.73
CA ARG A 99 -4.44 2.96 -19.43
C ARG A 99 -5.80 2.51 -18.89
N TYR A 100 -6.63 3.45 -18.44
CA TYR A 100 -7.97 3.22 -17.92
C TYR A 100 -8.85 4.47 -18.13
N ARG A 101 -10.16 4.31 -17.92
CA ARG A 101 -11.12 5.42 -18.06
C ARG A 101 -11.10 6.30 -16.81
N ALA A 102 -11.06 7.62 -17.01
CA ALA A 102 -11.16 8.58 -15.91
C ALA A 102 -12.44 8.35 -15.07
N GLY A 103 -12.34 8.58 -13.78
CA GLY A 103 -13.44 8.39 -12.84
C GLY A 103 -13.61 6.95 -12.33
N GLN A 104 -12.73 6.02 -12.70
CA GLN A 104 -12.74 4.68 -12.14
C GLN A 104 -11.99 4.61 -10.81
N HIS A 105 -12.44 3.70 -9.92
CA HIS A 105 -11.67 3.30 -8.74
C HIS A 105 -10.59 2.32 -9.18
N ALA A 106 -9.45 2.34 -8.51
CA ALA A 106 -8.31 1.49 -8.85
C ALA A 106 -7.84 0.66 -7.65
N VAL A 107 -7.46 -0.59 -7.91
CA VAL A 107 -6.74 -1.41 -6.94
C VAL A 107 -5.38 -1.74 -7.51
N ILE A 108 -4.33 -1.24 -6.87
CA ILE A 108 -2.95 -1.60 -7.18
C ILE A 108 -2.56 -2.78 -6.29
N SER A 109 -2.03 -3.83 -6.88
CA SER A 109 -1.53 -4.97 -6.13
C SER A 109 -0.15 -5.42 -6.58
N LEU A 110 0.65 -5.89 -5.61
CA LEU A 110 1.93 -6.56 -5.82
C LEU A 110 1.80 -7.98 -5.28
N ILE A 111 1.68 -8.93 -6.20
CA ILE A 111 1.41 -10.34 -5.90
C ILE A 111 2.52 -11.23 -6.45
N ALA A 112 2.72 -12.41 -5.83
CA ALA A 112 3.62 -13.39 -6.38
C ALA A 112 3.06 -13.99 -7.68
N GLU A 113 3.90 -14.26 -8.66
CA GLU A 113 3.50 -14.77 -9.97
C GLU A 113 2.68 -16.06 -9.88
N GLU A 114 3.06 -16.96 -8.98
CA GLU A 114 2.33 -18.20 -8.73
C GLU A 114 0.90 -18.00 -8.18
N SER A 115 0.62 -16.83 -7.64
CA SER A 115 -0.69 -16.46 -7.10
C SER A 115 -1.59 -15.73 -8.11
N GLU A 116 -1.07 -15.38 -9.28
CA GLU A 116 -1.77 -14.53 -10.25
C GLU A 116 -3.09 -15.15 -10.73
N GLY A 117 -3.12 -16.47 -10.95
CA GLY A 117 -4.34 -17.17 -11.36
C GLY A 117 -5.51 -17.01 -10.39
N LEU A 118 -5.21 -17.00 -9.06
CA LEU A 118 -6.23 -16.75 -8.05
C LEU A 118 -6.73 -15.31 -8.11
N CYS A 119 -5.83 -14.34 -8.19
CA CYS A 119 -6.19 -12.94 -8.32
C CYS A 119 -7.05 -12.69 -9.57
N ALA A 120 -6.65 -13.23 -10.72
CA ALA A 120 -7.39 -13.13 -11.96
C ALA A 120 -8.79 -13.77 -11.89
N SER A 121 -8.97 -14.83 -11.10
CA SER A 121 -10.27 -15.48 -10.90
C SER A 121 -11.22 -14.69 -9.98
N LEU A 122 -10.68 -13.87 -9.08
CA LEU A 122 -11.47 -13.02 -8.19
C LEU A 122 -12.02 -11.79 -8.93
N LEU A 123 -11.24 -11.22 -9.84
CA LEU A 123 -11.54 -9.94 -10.48
C LEU A 123 -12.92 -9.88 -11.16
N PRO A 124 -13.33 -10.84 -12.01
CA PRO A 124 -14.66 -10.80 -12.65
C PRO A 124 -15.82 -10.95 -11.65
N ARG A 125 -15.58 -11.60 -10.50
CA ARG A 125 -16.61 -11.77 -9.47
C ARG A 125 -16.99 -10.46 -8.79
N HIS A 126 -16.13 -9.45 -8.93
CA HIS A 126 -16.30 -8.11 -8.40
C HIS A 126 -16.41 -7.07 -9.52
N HIS A 127 -16.83 -7.46 -10.74
CA HIS A 127 -17.07 -6.61 -11.87
C HIS A 127 -15.87 -5.74 -12.30
N GLY A 128 -14.66 -6.13 -11.90
CA GLY A 128 -13.43 -5.41 -12.25
C GLY A 128 -12.83 -5.85 -13.57
N SER A 129 -11.95 -5.01 -14.09
CA SER A 129 -11.12 -5.31 -15.27
C SER A 129 -9.65 -4.97 -15.00
N ASN A 130 -8.74 -5.73 -15.63
CA ASN A 130 -7.31 -5.48 -15.48
C ASN A 130 -6.87 -4.44 -16.53
N ALA A 131 -6.33 -3.32 -16.04
CA ALA A 131 -5.80 -2.24 -16.89
C ALA A 131 -4.30 -2.40 -17.14
N ILE A 132 -3.53 -2.83 -16.14
CA ILE A 132 -2.08 -3.03 -16.24
C ILE A 132 -1.70 -4.33 -15.54
N ARG A 133 -0.84 -5.10 -16.23
CA ARG A 133 -0.13 -6.26 -15.68
C ARG A 133 1.32 -6.19 -16.13
N GLN A 134 2.26 -6.24 -15.20
CA GLN A 134 3.68 -6.17 -15.52
C GLN A 134 4.54 -6.90 -14.48
N ALA A 135 5.70 -7.41 -14.91
CA ALA A 135 6.70 -7.93 -13.98
C ALA A 135 7.33 -6.75 -13.21
N SER A 136 7.40 -6.85 -11.88
CA SER A 136 7.86 -5.75 -11.04
C SER A 136 9.32 -5.37 -11.30
N GLU A 137 10.18 -6.35 -11.58
CA GLU A 137 11.59 -6.09 -11.90
C GLU A 137 11.75 -5.28 -13.21
N GLU A 138 11.00 -5.65 -14.26
CA GLU A 138 11.00 -4.90 -15.51
C GLU A 138 10.43 -3.49 -15.34
N ALA A 139 9.34 -3.36 -14.58
CA ALA A 139 8.71 -2.08 -14.31
C ALA A 139 9.67 -1.12 -13.60
N ARG A 140 10.40 -1.61 -12.63
CA ARG A 140 11.40 -0.83 -11.88
C ARG A 140 12.55 -0.34 -12.76
N THR A 141 13.04 -1.18 -13.68
CA THR A 141 14.12 -0.78 -14.60
C THR A 141 13.70 0.31 -15.59
N ARG A 142 12.39 0.40 -15.88
CA ARG A 142 11.83 1.41 -16.80
C ARG A 142 11.26 2.65 -16.07
N ASN A 143 11.44 2.77 -14.75
CA ASN A 143 10.81 3.79 -13.91
C ASN A 143 9.28 3.82 -14.04
N GLY A 144 8.67 2.65 -14.27
CA GLY A 144 7.23 2.48 -14.47
C GLY A 144 6.56 1.61 -13.42
N SER A 145 7.15 1.45 -12.25
CA SER A 145 6.58 0.65 -11.17
C SER A 145 5.30 1.28 -10.63
N LEU A 146 4.24 0.46 -10.49
CA LEU A 146 2.98 0.87 -9.86
C LEU A 146 3.15 1.18 -8.37
N MET A 147 4.23 0.71 -7.75
CA MET A 147 4.54 1.01 -6.35
C MET A 147 4.86 2.49 -6.12
N GLU A 148 5.20 3.24 -7.17
CA GLU A 148 5.37 4.70 -7.11
C GLU A 148 4.04 5.45 -6.84
N TYR A 149 2.90 4.76 -6.89
CA TYR A 149 1.58 5.34 -6.65
C TYR A 149 0.93 4.85 -5.35
N CYS A 150 1.67 4.10 -4.53
CA CYS A 150 1.23 3.58 -3.24
C CYS A 150 1.83 4.36 -2.06
N TRP A 151 1.36 4.12 -0.86
CA TRP A 151 1.81 4.76 0.38
C TRP A 151 1.77 6.30 0.30
N ASN A 152 2.75 6.95 0.85
CA ASN A 152 2.84 8.42 0.83
C ASN A 152 3.04 9.00 -0.58
N HIS A 153 3.46 8.22 -1.55
CA HIS A 153 3.62 8.67 -2.93
C HIS A 153 2.29 9.05 -3.56
N THR A 154 1.20 8.37 -3.22
CA THR A 154 -0.17 8.74 -3.64
C THR A 154 -0.47 10.20 -3.32
N THR A 155 -0.24 10.61 -2.08
CA THR A 155 -0.43 12.01 -1.65
C THR A 155 0.47 12.97 -2.42
N LEU A 156 1.75 12.59 -2.65
CA LEU A 156 2.67 13.44 -3.41
C LEU A 156 2.24 13.65 -4.86
N HIS A 157 1.67 12.63 -5.51
CA HIS A 157 1.10 12.76 -6.84
C HIS A 157 -0.13 13.66 -6.84
N ALA A 158 -1.05 13.47 -5.91
CA ALA A 158 -2.25 14.30 -5.77
C ALA A 158 -1.90 15.77 -5.54
N LEU A 159 -0.94 16.08 -4.65
CA LEU A 159 -0.49 17.45 -4.36
C LEU A 159 0.20 18.14 -5.55
N LYS A 160 0.73 17.40 -6.52
CA LYS A 160 1.25 18.01 -7.77
C LYS A 160 0.15 18.55 -8.67
N VAL A 161 -1.06 17.99 -8.57
CA VAL A 161 -2.23 18.40 -9.36
C VAL A 161 -3.05 19.42 -8.59
N ASP A 162 -3.28 19.20 -7.30
CA ASP A 162 -4.01 20.10 -6.42
C ASP A 162 -3.25 20.28 -5.10
N ASN A 163 -2.60 21.42 -4.96
CA ASN A 163 -1.80 21.76 -3.79
C ASN A 163 -2.62 22.21 -2.56
N THR A 164 -3.95 22.28 -2.70
CA THR A 164 -4.86 22.59 -1.59
C THR A 164 -5.26 21.36 -0.80
N LEU A 165 -4.96 20.17 -1.29
CA LEU A 165 -5.28 18.91 -0.63
C LEU A 165 -4.56 18.80 0.72
N THR A 166 -5.28 18.26 1.69
CA THR A 166 -4.74 17.88 3.00
C THR A 166 -5.01 16.40 3.21
N TYR A 167 -4.03 15.65 3.70
CA TYR A 167 -4.25 14.26 3.99
C TYR A 167 -4.40 14.02 5.49
N LEU A 168 -5.28 13.08 5.83
CA LEU A 168 -5.46 12.54 7.17
C LEU A 168 -5.18 11.04 7.13
N GLN A 169 -4.59 10.53 8.20
CA GLN A 169 -4.35 9.11 8.36
C GLN A 169 -5.19 8.57 9.52
N THR A 170 -5.91 7.49 9.28
CA THR A 170 -6.72 6.84 10.30
C THR A 170 -6.56 5.33 10.26
N ALA A 171 -6.77 4.68 11.39
CA ALA A 171 -6.82 3.24 11.50
C ALA A 171 -8.26 2.78 11.70
N PHE A 172 -8.67 1.79 10.92
CA PHE A 172 -9.98 1.15 11.04
C PHE A 172 -9.92 -0.11 11.90
N ASP A 173 -11.04 -0.48 12.47
CA ASP A 173 -11.19 -1.76 13.17
C ASP A 173 -10.97 -2.93 12.19
N PRO A 174 -9.99 -3.83 12.43
CA PRO A 174 -9.67 -4.92 11.52
C PRO A 174 -10.83 -5.89 11.23
N LEU A 175 -11.85 -5.92 12.08
CA LEU A 175 -13.03 -6.78 11.92
C LEU A 175 -14.19 -6.09 11.20
N ARG A 176 -14.23 -4.74 11.20
CA ARG A 176 -15.35 -3.94 10.70
C ARG A 176 -14.97 -2.91 9.64
N TYR A 177 -13.68 -2.86 9.24
CA TYR A 177 -13.21 -1.82 8.34
C TYR A 177 -14.00 -1.71 7.02
N PRO A 178 -14.49 -2.78 6.37
CA PRO A 178 -15.23 -2.60 5.13
C PRO A 178 -16.51 -1.77 5.32
N GLN A 179 -17.24 -2.05 6.41
CA GLN A 179 -18.46 -1.30 6.74
C GLN A 179 -18.14 0.15 7.13
N GLN A 180 -17.09 0.35 7.91
CA GLN A 180 -16.66 1.69 8.33
C GLN A 180 -16.24 2.55 7.13
N ILE A 181 -15.51 1.97 6.18
CA ILE A 181 -15.08 2.65 4.95
C ILE A 181 -16.30 3.01 4.08
N LEU A 182 -17.23 2.06 3.87
CA LEU A 182 -18.46 2.35 3.10
C LEU A 182 -19.31 3.44 3.75
N GLN A 183 -19.42 3.45 5.09
CA GLN A 183 -20.12 4.50 5.81
C GLN A 183 -19.43 5.87 5.65
N MET A 184 -18.11 5.89 5.68
CA MET A 184 -17.32 7.11 5.47
C MET A 184 -17.54 7.66 4.06
N GLU A 185 -17.42 6.83 3.02
CA GLU A 185 -17.66 7.21 1.63
C GLU A 185 -19.08 7.76 1.43
N GLN A 186 -20.10 7.11 2.00
CA GLN A 186 -21.48 7.56 1.94
C GLN A 186 -21.69 8.89 2.67
N HIS A 187 -21.05 9.06 3.83
CA HIS A 187 -21.21 10.27 4.65
C HIS A 187 -20.60 11.50 4.00
N PHE A 188 -19.40 11.36 3.44
CA PHE A 188 -18.65 12.47 2.85
C PHE A 188 -18.93 12.70 1.36
N ALA A 189 -19.59 11.74 0.68
CA ALA A 189 -20.14 11.88 -0.66
C ALA A 189 -19.22 12.60 -1.68
N GLY A 190 -17.93 12.26 -1.69
CA GLY A 190 -16.93 12.83 -2.59
C GLY A 190 -16.14 14.02 -2.05
N GLU A 191 -16.44 14.49 -0.81
CA GLU A 191 -15.60 15.49 -0.14
C GLU A 191 -14.27 14.90 0.37
N VAL A 192 -14.20 13.58 0.53
CA VAL A 192 -13.03 12.83 0.97
C VAL A 192 -12.67 11.79 -0.08
N MET A 193 -11.38 11.72 -0.41
CA MET A 193 -10.84 10.72 -1.31
C MET A 193 -10.15 9.62 -0.50
N SER A 194 -10.61 8.39 -0.61
CA SER A 194 -10.07 7.28 0.16
C SER A 194 -8.89 6.60 -0.54
N HIS A 195 -7.76 6.54 0.16
CA HIS A 195 -6.62 5.69 -0.15
C HIS A 195 -6.45 4.68 1.00
N ILE A 196 -6.56 3.39 0.70
CA ILE A 196 -6.62 2.31 1.69
C ILE A 196 -5.53 1.29 1.38
N GLU A 197 -4.71 0.95 2.38
CA GLU A 197 -3.61 -0.01 2.28
C GLU A 197 -3.66 -1.11 3.35
#